data_420af4aa3163ea28aa6f0a5b33afc2b0
#
_entry.id   420af4aa3163ea28aa6f0a5b33afc2b0
#
_cell.length_a   1.000
_cell.length_b   1.000
_cell.length_c   1.000
_cell.angle_alpha   90.00
_cell.angle_beta   90.00
_cell.angle_gamma   90.00
#
_symmetry.space_group_name_H-M   'P 1'
#
loop_
_entity.id
_entity.type
_entity.pdbx_description
1 polymer ?
#
loop_
_entity_poly.entity_id
_entity_poly.type
_entity_poly.pdbx_seq_one_letter_code
_entity_poly.pdbx_strand_id
1 'polypeptide(L)'
;RKTRLNPIPAASPSKEGADLKLLAFESSAKAAGTALLSDGCLLAEYMQNSGQTHSRTLMELAKNMLSGCDLTPQDIDAVAVAAGPGSFTGVRIGMACAKGFAWGRQLPLYGVSTLEAMVRGAACADGVYCACMDARKGQIYNALFNWTDGALLRRTEDRAIAISELSQELKNIPGPVYLAGDGAKLVFDTLKEENLPLRLIPEHLRQQRASGVALTAMEKIAAGEPADAAALTPNYLRQAQAERTRQHDKDFYLKK
;
A
#
# COMPACT_ATOMS: atom_id res chain seq x y z
N ARG A 1 -16.31 -14.56 -30.24
CA ARG A 1 -15.12 -15.36 -29.84
C ARG A 1 -14.64 -14.79 -28.52
N LYS A 2 -14.88 -15.53 -27.42
CA LYS A 2 -14.30 -15.21 -26.09
C LYS A 2 -12.85 -15.69 -26.12
N THR A 3 -11.91 -14.78 -26.23
CA THR A 3 -10.48 -15.10 -26.06
C THR A 3 -10.29 -15.53 -24.60
N ARG A 4 -10.05 -16.81 -24.37
CA ARG A 4 -9.63 -17.31 -23.05
C ARG A 4 -8.22 -16.78 -22.82
N LEU A 5 -8.07 -15.90 -21.84
CA LEU A 5 -6.76 -15.53 -21.33
C LEU A 5 -6.17 -16.76 -20.63
N ASN A 6 -5.00 -17.19 -21.09
CA ASN A 6 -4.28 -18.27 -20.40
C ASN A 6 -3.93 -17.81 -18.99
N PRO A 7 -4.08 -18.66 -17.96
CA PRO A 7 -3.63 -18.33 -16.62
C PRO A 7 -2.12 -18.06 -16.63
N ILE A 8 -1.70 -17.01 -15.94
CA ILE A 8 -0.28 -16.73 -15.70
C ILE A 8 0.26 -17.89 -14.90
N PRO A 9 1.32 -18.57 -15.34
CA PRO A 9 1.91 -19.68 -14.59
C PRO A 9 2.36 -19.18 -13.20
N ALA A 10 2.16 -20.03 -12.19
CA ALA A 10 2.75 -19.80 -10.87
C ALA A 10 4.26 -19.61 -11.05
N ALA A 11 4.85 -18.69 -10.27
CA ALA A 11 6.27 -18.39 -10.34
C ALA A 11 7.08 -19.71 -10.27
N SER A 12 7.80 -20.00 -11.36
CA SER A 12 8.88 -20.98 -11.27
C SER A 12 9.94 -20.41 -10.34
N PRO A 13 10.53 -21.24 -9.45
CA PRO A 13 11.62 -20.77 -8.62
C PRO A 13 12.71 -20.15 -9.53
N SER A 14 13.22 -18.99 -9.09
CA SER A 14 14.32 -18.27 -9.72
C SER A 14 15.43 -19.26 -10.13
N LYS A 15 16.12 -18.94 -11.21
CA LYS A 15 17.34 -19.65 -11.64
C LYS A 15 18.21 -19.88 -10.41
N GLU A 16 18.56 -21.13 -10.12
CA GLU A 16 19.38 -21.50 -8.96
C GLU A 16 20.59 -20.54 -8.87
N GLY A 17 20.66 -19.75 -7.80
CA GLY A 17 21.77 -18.84 -7.51
C GLY A 17 21.64 -17.38 -8.02
N ALA A 18 20.51 -16.94 -8.57
CA ALA A 18 20.31 -15.53 -8.94
C ALA A 18 19.42 -14.82 -7.90
N ASP A 19 19.83 -13.63 -7.46
CA ASP A 19 19.08 -12.78 -6.52
C ASP A 19 17.71 -12.41 -7.07
N LEU A 20 16.65 -12.64 -6.29
CA LEU A 20 15.27 -12.28 -6.64
C LEU A 20 15.12 -10.75 -6.69
N LYS A 21 14.85 -10.19 -7.86
CA LYS A 21 14.60 -8.76 -8.06
C LYS A 21 13.11 -8.47 -8.14
N LEU A 22 12.64 -7.69 -7.16
CA LEU A 22 11.24 -7.28 -7.02
C LEU A 22 11.09 -5.79 -7.29
N LEU A 23 10.21 -5.45 -8.25
CA LEU A 23 9.79 -4.06 -8.51
C LEU A 23 8.44 -3.78 -7.86
N ALA A 24 8.38 -2.74 -7.01
CA ALA A 24 7.15 -2.35 -6.32
C ALA A 24 6.63 -0.98 -6.76
N PHE A 25 5.29 -0.84 -6.74
CA PHE A 25 4.57 0.38 -7.06
C PHE A 25 3.68 0.82 -5.89
N GLU A 26 3.76 2.11 -5.54
CA GLU A 26 2.90 2.76 -4.57
C GLU A 26 2.31 4.05 -5.15
N SER A 27 0.99 4.19 -5.10
CA SER A 27 0.28 5.38 -5.58
C SER A 27 -1.08 5.57 -4.90
N SER A 28 -1.27 4.98 -3.73
CA SER A 28 -2.55 4.97 -3.01
C SER A 28 -2.91 6.29 -2.33
N ALA A 29 -1.97 7.24 -2.23
CA ALA A 29 -2.14 8.53 -1.58
C ALA A 29 -1.65 9.70 -2.45
N LYS A 30 -1.23 10.83 -1.84
CA LYS A 30 -0.65 11.98 -2.55
C LYS A 30 0.74 11.69 -3.10
N ALA A 31 1.55 10.99 -2.32
CA ALA A 31 2.84 10.51 -2.78
C ALA A 31 2.65 9.34 -3.73
N ALA A 32 3.56 9.21 -4.68
CA ALA A 32 3.70 8.04 -5.52
C ALA A 32 5.18 7.65 -5.59
N GLY A 33 5.46 6.36 -5.74
CA GLY A 33 6.83 5.90 -5.80
C GLY A 33 6.97 4.49 -6.35
N THR A 34 8.21 4.14 -6.60
CA THR A 34 8.65 2.81 -7.01
C THR A 34 9.85 2.40 -6.16
N ALA A 35 9.97 1.13 -5.86
CA ALA A 35 11.10 0.56 -5.14
C ALA A 35 11.60 -0.71 -5.84
N LEU A 36 12.89 -0.93 -5.76
CA LEU A 36 13.57 -2.11 -6.28
C LEU A 36 14.27 -2.82 -5.12
N LEU A 37 13.91 -4.07 -4.87
CA LEU A 37 14.60 -4.94 -3.94
C LEU A 37 15.35 -6.05 -4.70
N SER A 38 16.47 -6.48 -4.14
CA SER A 38 17.18 -7.70 -4.50
C SER A 38 17.37 -8.52 -3.24
N ASP A 39 16.82 -9.73 -3.18
CA ASP A 39 16.85 -10.63 -2.00
C ASP A 39 16.53 -9.93 -0.66
N GLY A 40 15.50 -9.08 -0.68
CA GLY A 40 15.07 -8.33 0.51
C GLY A 40 15.89 -7.07 0.81
N CYS A 41 17.02 -6.84 0.14
CA CYS A 41 17.80 -5.61 0.25
C CYS A 41 17.24 -4.52 -0.68
N LEU A 42 16.97 -3.34 -0.13
CA LEU A 42 16.54 -2.18 -0.91
C LEU A 42 17.71 -1.65 -1.75
N LEU A 43 17.62 -1.80 -3.07
CA LEU A 43 18.61 -1.23 -4.00
C LEU A 43 18.34 0.22 -4.32
N ALA A 44 17.06 0.57 -4.57
CA ALA A 44 16.66 1.93 -4.88
C ALA A 44 15.19 2.15 -4.53
N GLU A 45 14.86 3.40 -4.15
CA GLU A 45 13.49 3.87 -4.02
C GLU A 45 13.38 5.28 -4.57
N TYR A 46 12.44 5.49 -5.49
CA TYR A 46 12.13 6.81 -6.04
C TYR A 46 10.72 7.19 -5.60
N MET A 47 10.62 8.28 -4.87
CA MET A 47 9.37 8.79 -4.33
C MET A 47 9.16 10.24 -4.78
N GLN A 48 7.93 10.58 -5.16
CA GLN A 48 7.54 11.92 -5.54
C GLN A 48 6.25 12.32 -4.82
N ASN A 49 6.27 13.50 -4.17
CA ASN A 49 5.12 14.13 -3.52
C ASN A 49 4.97 15.59 -3.99
N SER A 50 5.00 15.79 -5.31
CA SER A 50 5.01 17.12 -5.94
C SER A 50 3.64 17.58 -6.45
N GLY A 51 2.57 16.78 -6.20
CA GLY A 51 1.23 17.08 -6.70
C GLY A 51 1.03 16.77 -8.19
N GLN A 52 2.02 16.14 -8.83
CA GLN A 52 1.87 15.66 -10.21
C GLN A 52 0.92 14.46 -10.29
N THR A 53 0.31 14.26 -11.46
CA THR A 53 -0.60 13.15 -11.69
C THR A 53 0.17 11.83 -11.74
N HIS A 54 -0.20 10.84 -10.94
CA HIS A 54 0.49 9.54 -10.86
C HIS A 54 0.58 8.81 -12.21
N SER A 55 -0.45 8.92 -13.05
CA SER A 55 -0.42 8.34 -14.41
C SER A 55 0.67 8.91 -15.31
N ARG A 56 1.14 10.13 -15.03
CA ARG A 56 2.25 10.74 -15.77
C ARG A 56 3.60 10.33 -15.23
N THR A 57 3.72 10.11 -13.93
CA THR A 57 5.03 10.05 -13.26
C THR A 57 5.44 8.63 -12.87
N LEU A 58 4.49 7.75 -12.51
CA LEU A 58 4.82 6.48 -11.86
C LEU A 58 5.69 5.56 -12.72
N MET A 59 5.37 5.39 -14.00
CA MET A 59 6.18 4.57 -14.89
C MET A 59 7.52 5.20 -15.23
N GLU A 60 7.60 6.55 -15.29
CA GLU A 60 8.88 7.26 -15.49
C GLU A 60 9.78 7.12 -14.25
N LEU A 61 9.22 7.13 -13.04
CA LEU A 61 10.00 6.82 -11.83
C LEU A 61 10.59 5.41 -11.89
N ALA A 62 9.81 4.41 -12.29
CA ALA A 62 10.29 3.03 -12.43
C ALA A 62 11.39 2.92 -13.49
N LYS A 63 11.19 3.52 -14.65
CA LYS A 63 12.19 3.53 -15.74
C LYS A 63 13.51 4.17 -15.31
N ASN A 64 13.43 5.36 -14.69
CA ASN A 64 14.61 6.08 -14.24
C ASN A 64 15.34 5.35 -13.11
N MET A 65 14.60 4.71 -12.21
CA MET A 65 15.15 3.90 -11.12
C MET A 65 15.91 2.69 -11.66
N LEU A 66 15.32 1.93 -12.58
CA LEU A 66 15.99 0.79 -13.22
C LEU A 66 17.24 1.21 -13.96
N SER A 67 17.16 2.28 -14.77
CA SER A 67 18.33 2.82 -15.47
C SER A 67 19.42 3.29 -14.51
N GLY A 68 19.06 3.89 -13.37
CA GLY A 68 20.04 4.31 -12.36
C GLY A 68 20.72 3.16 -11.61
N CYS A 69 20.16 1.94 -11.71
CA CYS A 69 20.74 0.71 -11.18
C CYS A 69 21.42 -0.16 -12.27
N ASP A 70 21.60 0.37 -13.49
CA ASP A 70 22.10 -0.39 -14.65
C ASP A 70 21.26 -1.65 -14.96
N LEU A 71 19.95 -1.60 -14.67
CA LEU A 71 18.99 -2.68 -14.88
C LEU A 71 17.96 -2.31 -15.96
N THR A 72 17.43 -3.35 -16.56
CA THR A 72 16.35 -3.28 -17.55
C THR A 72 15.09 -3.95 -17.02
N PRO A 73 13.91 -3.76 -17.64
CA PRO A 73 12.74 -4.56 -17.29
C PRO A 73 12.98 -6.08 -17.34
N GLN A 74 13.95 -6.56 -18.13
CA GLN A 74 14.30 -7.97 -18.28
C GLN A 74 14.90 -8.59 -17.02
N ASP A 75 15.47 -7.77 -16.16
CA ASP A 75 16.15 -8.21 -14.94
C ASP A 75 15.19 -8.38 -13.74
N ILE A 76 13.91 -8.04 -13.91
CA ILE A 76 12.91 -8.12 -12.84
C ILE A 76 12.25 -9.49 -12.85
N ASP A 77 12.13 -10.12 -11.68
CA ASP A 77 11.57 -11.46 -11.49
C ASP A 77 10.14 -11.43 -10.92
N ALA A 78 9.77 -10.37 -10.18
CA ALA A 78 8.44 -10.22 -9.59
C ALA A 78 8.02 -8.75 -9.51
N VAL A 79 6.72 -8.52 -9.42
CA VAL A 79 6.13 -7.18 -9.27
C VAL A 79 5.23 -7.15 -8.03
N ALA A 80 5.22 -6.01 -7.33
CA ALA A 80 4.31 -5.77 -6.23
C ALA A 80 3.58 -4.42 -6.38
N VAL A 81 2.39 -4.33 -5.80
CA VAL A 81 1.60 -3.10 -5.83
C VAL A 81 0.75 -2.94 -4.58
N ALA A 82 0.63 -1.72 -4.06
CA ALA A 82 -0.36 -1.38 -3.06
C ALA A 82 -1.76 -1.55 -3.66
N ALA A 83 -2.50 -2.54 -3.17
CA ALA A 83 -3.83 -2.87 -3.67
C ALA A 83 -4.95 -2.06 -2.97
N GLY A 84 -4.60 -1.18 -2.06
CA GLY A 84 -5.51 -0.41 -1.22
C GLY A 84 -5.51 -0.87 0.24
N PRO A 85 -6.27 -0.16 1.09
CA PRO A 85 -7.15 0.96 0.79
C PRO A 85 -6.39 2.23 0.39
N GLY A 86 -7.11 3.22 -0.19
CA GLY A 86 -6.52 4.49 -0.54
C GLY A 86 -7.34 5.32 -1.54
N SER A 87 -6.67 6.25 -2.21
CA SER A 87 -7.26 7.03 -3.31
C SER A 87 -7.77 6.11 -4.42
N PHE A 88 -9.05 6.19 -4.73
CA PHE A 88 -9.69 5.39 -5.78
C PHE A 88 -8.97 5.47 -7.13
N THR A 89 -8.59 6.67 -7.54
CA THR A 89 -7.83 6.90 -8.77
C THR A 89 -6.40 6.42 -8.64
N GLY A 90 -5.76 6.74 -7.52
CA GLY A 90 -4.36 6.39 -7.27
C GLY A 90 -4.13 4.87 -7.30
N VAL A 91 -4.91 4.10 -6.52
CA VAL A 91 -4.80 2.64 -6.48
C VAL A 91 -5.01 2.01 -7.88
N ARG A 92 -5.95 2.54 -8.66
CA ARG A 92 -6.17 2.05 -10.04
C ARG A 92 -4.99 2.34 -10.96
N ILE A 93 -4.37 3.50 -10.84
CA ILE A 93 -3.18 3.85 -11.64
C ILE A 93 -2.04 2.89 -11.30
N GLY A 94 -1.72 2.72 -9.99
CA GLY A 94 -0.69 1.78 -9.57
C GLY A 94 -0.95 0.35 -10.05
N MET A 95 -2.17 -0.11 -9.87
CA MET A 95 -2.60 -1.44 -10.33
C MET A 95 -2.46 -1.61 -11.85
N ALA A 96 -2.84 -0.60 -12.63
CA ALA A 96 -2.70 -0.64 -14.10
C ALA A 96 -1.22 -0.66 -14.53
N CYS A 97 -0.36 0.16 -13.89
CA CYS A 97 1.08 0.16 -14.16
C CYS A 97 1.70 -1.19 -13.82
N ALA A 98 1.42 -1.73 -12.62
CA ALA A 98 1.96 -3.01 -12.17
C ALA A 98 1.48 -4.18 -13.03
N LYS A 99 0.18 -4.23 -13.35
CA LYS A 99 -0.38 -5.25 -14.26
C LYS A 99 0.21 -5.14 -15.66
N GLY A 100 0.32 -3.93 -16.22
CA GLY A 100 0.91 -3.73 -17.55
C GLY A 100 2.37 -4.17 -17.61
N PHE A 101 3.16 -3.84 -16.58
CA PHE A 101 4.56 -4.28 -16.48
C PHE A 101 4.67 -5.80 -16.32
N ALA A 102 3.89 -6.39 -15.40
CA ALA A 102 3.91 -7.83 -15.16
C ALA A 102 3.41 -8.63 -16.38
N TRP A 103 2.34 -8.16 -17.04
CA TRP A 103 1.77 -8.83 -18.21
C TRP A 103 2.74 -8.93 -19.37
N GLY A 104 3.43 -7.81 -19.68
CA GLY A 104 4.40 -7.77 -20.79
C GLY A 104 5.57 -8.73 -20.62
N ARG A 105 5.81 -9.20 -19.41
CA ARG A 105 6.90 -10.09 -19.01
C ARG A 105 6.42 -11.43 -18.43
N GLN A 106 5.13 -11.64 -18.28
CA GLN A 106 4.55 -12.81 -17.61
C GLN A 106 5.10 -13.02 -16.19
N LEU A 107 5.32 -11.92 -15.47
CA LEU A 107 5.85 -11.93 -14.11
C LEU A 107 4.75 -12.16 -13.08
N PRO A 108 5.07 -12.81 -11.94
CA PRO A 108 4.18 -12.85 -10.78
C PRO A 108 3.93 -11.45 -10.25
N LEU A 109 2.66 -11.17 -9.89
CA LEU A 109 2.23 -9.88 -9.34
C LEU A 109 1.57 -10.08 -7.99
N TYR A 110 2.09 -9.40 -6.98
CA TYR A 110 1.62 -9.44 -5.60
C TYR A 110 0.91 -8.14 -5.23
N GLY A 111 -0.36 -8.26 -4.82
CA GLY A 111 -1.08 -7.16 -4.18
C GLY A 111 -0.88 -7.18 -2.68
N VAL A 112 -0.62 -6.01 -2.10
CA VAL A 112 -0.45 -5.87 -0.65
C VAL A 112 -1.39 -4.82 -0.07
N SER A 113 -1.71 -4.95 1.22
CA SER A 113 -2.43 -3.89 1.94
C SER A 113 -1.56 -2.64 2.02
N THR A 114 -2.12 -1.49 1.62
CA THR A 114 -1.45 -0.20 1.78
C THR A 114 -1.12 0.09 3.25
N LEU A 115 -2.04 -0.26 4.17
CA LEU A 115 -1.88 0.00 5.60
C LEU A 115 -0.75 -0.83 6.20
N GLU A 116 -0.62 -2.10 5.78
CA GLU A 116 0.46 -2.95 6.19
C GLU A 116 1.81 -2.49 5.63
N ALA A 117 1.86 -2.22 4.33
CA ALA A 117 3.06 -1.71 3.67
C ALA A 117 3.56 -0.41 4.31
N MET A 118 2.64 0.47 4.69
CA MET A 118 2.96 1.74 5.34
C MET A 118 3.64 1.55 6.71
N VAL A 119 3.14 0.62 7.53
CA VAL A 119 3.77 0.31 8.82
C VAL A 119 5.12 -0.37 8.60
N ARG A 120 5.21 -1.33 7.69
CA ARG A 120 6.45 -2.06 7.41
C ARG A 120 7.56 -1.14 6.91
N GLY A 121 7.23 -0.12 6.13
CA GLY A 121 8.20 0.88 5.66
C GLY A 121 8.59 1.92 6.71
N ALA A 122 7.89 2.01 7.86
CA ALA A 122 8.10 3.04 8.87
C ALA A 122 8.46 2.50 10.25
N ALA A 123 8.24 1.20 10.53
CA ALA A 123 8.46 0.62 11.84
C ALA A 123 9.97 0.51 12.15
N CYS A 124 10.36 1.02 13.33
CA CYS A 124 11.76 1.06 13.76
C CYS A 124 11.92 0.80 15.27
N ALA A 125 10.84 0.65 16.02
CA ALA A 125 10.85 0.39 17.45
C ALA A 125 9.69 -0.51 17.85
N ASP A 126 9.87 -1.31 18.86
CA ASP A 126 8.80 -2.16 19.39
C ASP A 126 7.62 -1.34 19.90
N GLY A 127 6.43 -1.83 19.61
CA GLY A 127 5.19 -1.17 20.02
C GLY A 127 4.01 -1.41 19.09
N VAL A 128 2.94 -0.67 19.34
CA VAL A 128 1.74 -0.72 18.50
C VAL A 128 1.81 0.36 17.44
N TYR A 129 1.59 -0.02 16.20
CA TYR A 129 1.49 0.88 15.06
C TYR A 129 0.05 1.00 14.62
N CYS A 130 -0.40 2.24 14.50
CA CYS A 130 -1.72 2.61 14.01
C CYS A 130 -1.54 3.22 12.63
N ALA A 131 -1.82 2.44 11.59
CA ALA A 131 -1.85 2.92 10.22
C ALA A 131 -3.09 3.78 10.00
N CYS A 132 -2.93 4.99 9.47
CA CYS A 132 -3.99 5.97 9.28
C CYS A 132 -3.89 6.63 7.92
N MET A 133 -4.92 6.47 7.07
CA MET A 133 -5.09 7.25 5.85
C MET A 133 -6.37 8.06 5.91
N ASP A 134 -6.34 9.32 5.46
CA ASP A 134 -7.53 10.18 5.46
C ASP A 134 -8.60 9.65 4.47
N ALA A 135 -9.69 9.09 5.01
CA ALA A 135 -10.83 8.62 4.24
C ALA A 135 -11.91 9.71 4.04
N ARG A 136 -11.61 10.97 4.45
CA ARG A 136 -12.49 12.13 4.44
C ARG A 136 -13.68 12.03 5.41
N LYS A 137 -14.31 13.19 5.71
CA LYS A 137 -15.50 13.31 6.56
C LYS A 137 -15.32 12.72 7.96
N GLY A 138 -14.17 12.95 8.61
CA GLY A 138 -13.89 12.49 9.97
C GLY A 138 -13.65 10.98 10.10
N GLN A 139 -13.48 10.28 8.98
CA GLN A 139 -13.13 8.87 8.93
C GLN A 139 -11.70 8.68 8.41
N ILE A 140 -11.11 7.57 8.82
CA ILE A 140 -9.81 7.10 8.35
C ILE A 140 -9.91 5.67 7.83
N TYR A 141 -9.09 5.32 6.87
CA TYR A 141 -8.71 3.93 6.67
C TYR A 141 -7.68 3.58 7.73
N ASN A 142 -7.89 2.48 8.42
CA ASN A 142 -7.12 2.10 9.59
C ASN A 142 -6.86 0.60 9.64
N ALA A 143 -5.69 0.25 10.14
CA ALA A 143 -5.38 -1.06 10.71
C ALA A 143 -4.38 -0.87 11.86
N LEU A 144 -4.42 -1.78 12.83
CA LEU A 144 -3.48 -1.82 13.96
C LEU A 144 -2.54 -3.00 13.79
N PHE A 145 -1.30 -2.80 14.18
CA PHE A 145 -0.24 -3.81 14.12
C PHE A 145 0.61 -3.78 15.38
N ASN A 146 1.16 -4.92 15.75
CA ASN A 146 2.28 -4.99 16.68
C ASN A 146 3.57 -5.11 15.87
N TRP A 147 4.59 -4.38 16.30
CA TRP A 147 5.97 -4.58 15.86
C TRP A 147 6.77 -5.05 17.07
N THR A 148 7.40 -6.20 16.98
CA THR A 148 8.19 -6.78 18.06
C THR A 148 9.33 -7.61 17.46
N ASP A 149 10.57 -7.33 17.87
CA ASP A 149 11.77 -8.05 17.41
C ASP A 149 11.89 -8.12 15.87
N GLY A 150 11.52 -7.05 15.18
CA GLY A 150 11.56 -6.98 13.71
C GLY A 150 10.40 -7.68 13.00
N ALA A 151 9.46 -8.27 13.71
CA ALA A 151 8.28 -8.93 13.16
C ALA A 151 7.04 -8.03 13.23
N LEU A 152 6.28 -7.98 12.13
CA LEU A 152 5.01 -7.29 12.06
C LEU A 152 3.86 -8.29 12.22
N LEU A 153 3.02 -8.08 13.24
CA LEU A 153 1.83 -8.88 13.49
C LEU A 153 0.59 -8.00 13.38
N ARG A 154 -0.31 -8.36 12.48
CA ARG A 154 -1.59 -7.66 12.29
C ARG A 154 -2.52 -7.90 13.48
N ARG A 155 -3.11 -6.82 14.03
CA ARG A 155 -4.11 -6.87 15.10
C ARG A 155 -5.54 -6.71 14.59
N THR A 156 -5.74 -5.88 13.57
CA THR A 156 -7.06 -5.64 12.98
C THR A 156 -7.00 -5.71 11.47
N GLU A 157 -8.10 -6.11 10.84
CA GLU A 157 -8.25 -6.02 9.40
C GLU A 157 -8.25 -4.56 8.91
N ASP A 158 -7.99 -4.38 7.62
CA ASP A 158 -8.12 -3.08 6.97
C ASP A 158 -9.58 -2.63 7.03
N ARG A 159 -9.84 -1.44 7.57
CA ARG A 159 -11.20 -0.93 7.80
C ARG A 159 -11.31 0.57 7.58
N ALA A 160 -12.54 1.04 7.39
CA ALA A 160 -12.87 2.46 7.48
C ALA A 160 -13.58 2.70 8.82
N ILE A 161 -13.03 3.58 9.66
CA ILE A 161 -13.51 3.81 11.03
C ILE A 161 -13.55 5.32 11.33
N ALA A 162 -14.47 5.74 12.20
CA ALA A 162 -14.45 7.10 12.73
C ALA A 162 -13.30 7.28 13.74
N ILE A 163 -12.70 8.47 13.77
CA ILE A 163 -11.58 8.74 14.72
C ILE A 163 -12.05 8.59 16.18
N SER A 164 -13.34 8.89 16.47
CA SER A 164 -13.92 8.70 17.80
C SER A 164 -14.02 7.24 18.22
N GLU A 165 -14.32 6.34 17.28
CA GLU A 165 -14.35 4.90 17.54
C GLU A 165 -12.92 4.36 17.75
N LEU A 166 -11.96 4.80 16.91
CA LEU A 166 -10.56 4.46 17.07
C LEU A 166 -10.05 4.90 18.46
N SER A 167 -10.41 6.09 18.93
CA SER A 167 -10.02 6.57 20.25
C SER A 167 -10.39 5.58 21.36
N GLN A 168 -11.58 5.01 21.34
CA GLN A 168 -12.01 4.05 22.36
C GLN A 168 -11.15 2.77 22.36
N GLU A 169 -10.73 2.31 21.20
CA GLU A 169 -9.81 1.16 21.11
C GLU A 169 -8.42 1.50 21.62
N LEU A 170 -7.91 2.68 21.28
CA LEU A 170 -6.56 3.11 21.68
C LEU A 170 -6.42 3.28 23.19
N LYS A 171 -7.49 3.60 23.91
CA LYS A 171 -7.52 3.67 25.39
C LYS A 171 -7.16 2.34 26.07
N ASN A 172 -7.40 1.24 25.39
CA ASN A 172 -7.15 -0.10 25.91
C ASN A 172 -5.77 -0.66 25.51
N ILE A 173 -4.94 0.14 24.82
CA ILE A 173 -3.60 -0.29 24.39
C ILE A 173 -2.57 0.23 25.38
N PRO A 174 -1.86 -0.65 26.10
CA PRO A 174 -0.78 -0.24 26.96
C PRO A 174 0.44 0.19 26.13
N GLY A 175 1.11 1.27 26.57
CA GLY A 175 2.34 1.76 25.95
C GLY A 175 2.13 2.66 24.72
N PRO A 176 3.22 3.05 24.05
CA PRO A 176 3.17 4.00 22.96
C PRO A 176 2.48 3.42 21.72
N VAL A 177 1.65 4.25 21.07
CA VAL A 177 1.03 3.96 19.79
C VAL A 177 1.64 4.87 18.74
N TYR A 178 2.33 4.28 17.77
CA TYR A 178 2.98 5.01 16.67
C TYR A 178 1.99 5.22 15.53
N LEU A 179 1.75 6.48 15.18
CA LEU A 179 0.83 6.85 14.10
C LEU A 179 1.60 6.98 12.77
N ALA A 180 1.25 6.16 11.78
CA ALA A 180 1.80 6.14 10.44
C ALA A 180 0.77 6.56 9.39
N GLY A 181 1.20 7.17 8.29
CA GLY A 181 0.39 7.52 7.14
C GLY A 181 0.00 9.00 7.05
N ASP A 182 -0.60 9.35 5.94
CA ASP A 182 -1.04 10.72 5.63
C ASP A 182 -2.21 11.19 6.52
N GLY A 183 -2.99 10.27 7.08
CA GLY A 183 -4.03 10.55 8.08
C GLY A 183 -3.52 10.64 9.54
N ALA A 184 -2.24 10.28 9.80
CA ALA A 184 -1.70 10.21 11.16
C ALA A 184 -1.75 11.56 11.90
N LYS A 185 -1.41 12.66 11.20
CA LYS A 185 -1.48 14.00 11.79
C LYS A 185 -2.91 14.40 12.14
N LEU A 186 -3.88 14.07 11.30
CA LEU A 186 -5.30 14.32 11.57
C LEU A 186 -5.75 13.58 12.84
N VAL A 187 -5.40 12.30 12.99
CA VAL A 187 -5.70 11.51 14.20
C VAL A 187 -5.03 12.12 15.43
N PHE A 188 -3.73 12.43 15.33
CA PHE A 188 -2.96 13.01 16.42
C PHE A 188 -3.58 14.33 16.91
N ASP A 189 -3.86 15.25 15.99
CA ASP A 189 -4.43 16.58 16.32
C ASP A 189 -5.86 16.46 16.90
N THR A 190 -6.63 15.47 16.44
CA THR A 190 -8.00 15.23 16.93
C THR A 190 -8.01 14.65 18.35
N LEU A 191 -7.05 13.77 18.67
CA LEU A 191 -7.01 13.03 19.93
C LEU A 191 -6.02 13.59 20.96
N LYS A 192 -5.34 14.68 20.67
CA LYS A 192 -4.25 15.24 21.53
C LYS A 192 -4.72 15.56 22.96
N GLU A 193 -6.01 15.94 23.14
CA GLU A 193 -6.57 16.28 24.46
C GLU A 193 -7.02 15.03 25.25
N GLU A 194 -7.02 13.85 24.64
CA GLU A 194 -7.48 12.61 25.28
C GLU A 194 -6.40 11.90 26.12
N ASN A 195 -5.23 12.52 26.27
CA ASN A 195 -4.11 12.02 27.06
C ASN A 195 -3.68 10.58 26.71
N LEU A 196 -3.77 10.22 25.42
CA LEU A 196 -3.33 8.93 24.88
C LEU A 196 -1.82 8.94 24.59
N PRO A 197 -1.11 7.81 24.77
CA PRO A 197 0.33 7.74 24.55
C PRO A 197 0.71 7.69 23.06
N LEU A 198 0.17 8.64 22.28
CA LEU A 198 0.36 8.70 20.85
C LEU A 198 1.75 9.25 20.49
N ARG A 199 2.38 8.64 19.51
CA ARG A 199 3.65 9.05 18.92
C ARG A 199 3.47 9.25 17.41
N LEU A 200 3.67 10.47 16.95
CA LEU A 200 3.62 10.75 15.51
C LEU A 200 4.97 10.39 14.88
N ILE A 201 4.96 9.48 13.92
CA ILE A 201 6.15 9.16 13.12
C ILE A 201 6.61 10.42 12.35
N PRO A 202 7.90 10.70 12.23
CA PRO A 202 8.42 11.82 11.46
C PRO A 202 7.85 11.86 10.04
N GLU A 203 7.60 13.06 9.53
CA GLU A 203 6.86 13.25 8.26
C GLU A 203 7.48 12.51 7.08
N HIS A 204 8.79 12.52 6.96
CA HIS A 204 9.51 11.87 5.87
C HIS A 204 9.46 10.33 5.92
N LEU A 205 9.08 9.72 7.05
CA LEU A 205 8.96 8.28 7.23
C LEU A 205 7.49 7.80 7.24
N ARG A 206 6.53 8.67 7.56
CA ARG A 206 5.14 8.24 7.75
C ARG A 206 4.31 8.17 6.47
N GLN A 207 4.83 8.68 5.34
CA GLN A 207 4.14 8.62 4.06
C GLN A 207 4.14 7.19 3.50
N GLN A 208 3.21 6.91 2.60
CA GLN A 208 3.18 5.66 1.86
C GLN A 208 4.43 5.54 1.00
N ARG A 209 5.13 4.40 1.12
CA ARG A 209 6.40 4.14 0.45
C ARG A 209 6.37 2.83 -0.32
N ALA A 210 6.96 2.83 -1.50
CA ALA A 210 7.06 1.64 -2.33
C ALA A 210 7.99 0.57 -1.72
N SER A 211 8.97 0.97 -0.92
CA SER A 211 9.81 0.03 -0.15
C SER A 211 8.98 -0.81 0.82
N GLY A 212 8.00 -0.21 1.50
CA GLY A 212 7.08 -0.97 2.36
C GLY A 212 6.22 -1.97 1.57
N VAL A 213 5.77 -1.59 0.37
CA VAL A 213 5.06 -2.50 -0.56
C VAL A 213 5.95 -3.68 -0.94
N ALA A 214 7.20 -3.40 -1.29
CA ALA A 214 8.16 -4.43 -1.67
C ALA A 214 8.47 -5.39 -0.52
N LEU A 215 8.74 -4.88 0.68
CA LEU A 215 9.01 -5.69 1.87
C LEU A 215 7.82 -6.59 2.24
N THR A 216 6.58 -6.06 2.16
CA THR A 216 5.37 -6.86 2.40
C THR A 216 5.22 -7.97 1.35
N ALA A 217 5.51 -7.68 0.09
CA ALA A 217 5.45 -8.69 -0.96
C ALA A 217 6.54 -9.76 -0.82
N MET A 218 7.74 -9.40 -0.37
CA MET A 218 8.81 -10.39 -0.10
C MET A 218 8.39 -11.42 0.96
N GLU A 219 7.65 -11.01 2.01
CA GLU A 219 7.13 -11.95 3.00
C GLU A 219 6.08 -12.89 2.40
N LYS A 220 5.19 -12.38 1.54
CA LYS A 220 4.22 -13.22 0.82
C LYS A 220 4.93 -14.24 -0.07
N ILE A 221 5.98 -13.83 -0.77
CA ILE A 221 6.82 -14.73 -1.57
C ILE A 221 7.47 -15.79 -0.69
N ALA A 222 8.07 -15.39 0.43
CA ALA A 222 8.71 -16.32 1.37
C ALA A 222 7.71 -17.30 2.01
N ALA A 223 6.47 -16.86 2.24
CA ALA A 223 5.37 -17.70 2.73
C ALA A 223 4.77 -18.62 1.64
N GLY A 224 5.22 -18.52 0.39
CA GLY A 224 4.70 -19.30 -0.73
C GLY A 224 3.27 -18.89 -1.15
N GLU A 225 2.85 -17.67 -0.86
CA GLU A 225 1.53 -17.19 -1.29
C GLU A 225 1.45 -17.12 -2.82
N PRO A 226 0.34 -17.54 -3.44
CA PRO A 226 0.22 -17.53 -4.88
C PRO A 226 0.13 -16.08 -5.40
N ALA A 227 0.84 -15.81 -6.49
CA ALA A 227 0.66 -14.58 -7.25
C ALA A 227 -0.48 -14.76 -8.25
N ASP A 228 -1.49 -13.89 -8.21
CA ASP A 228 -2.59 -13.90 -9.17
C ASP A 228 -2.86 -12.50 -9.72
N ALA A 229 -2.17 -12.16 -10.80
CA ALA A 229 -2.35 -10.88 -11.47
C ALA A 229 -3.75 -10.74 -12.10
N ALA A 230 -4.41 -11.83 -12.47
CA ALA A 230 -5.74 -11.80 -13.10
C ALA A 230 -6.83 -11.50 -12.09
N ALA A 231 -6.81 -12.20 -10.93
CA ALA A 231 -7.77 -12.00 -9.85
C ALA A 231 -7.48 -10.77 -8.99
N LEU A 232 -6.27 -10.21 -9.05
CA LEU A 232 -5.92 -9.06 -8.25
C LEU A 232 -6.80 -7.86 -8.58
N THR A 233 -7.55 -7.40 -7.58
CA THR A 233 -8.45 -6.24 -7.66
C THR A 233 -8.14 -5.25 -6.54
N PRO A 234 -8.45 -3.96 -6.75
CA PRO A 234 -8.31 -2.97 -5.69
C PRO A 234 -9.19 -3.27 -4.47
N ASN A 235 -8.62 -3.14 -3.27
CA ASN A 235 -9.36 -3.24 -2.01
C ASN A 235 -10.11 -1.93 -1.73
N TYR A 236 -11.41 -1.88 -2.05
CA TYR A 236 -12.26 -0.74 -1.83
C TYR A 236 -13.05 -0.90 -0.54
N LEU A 237 -12.59 -0.33 0.55
CA LEU A 237 -13.32 -0.28 1.82
C LEU A 237 -14.50 0.72 1.81
N ARG A 238 -14.53 1.61 0.81
CA ARG A 238 -15.62 2.56 0.58
C ARG A 238 -15.92 2.68 -0.90
N GLN A 239 -17.20 2.84 -1.24
CA GLN A 239 -17.62 3.14 -2.61
C GLN A 239 -17.03 4.45 -3.11
N ALA A 240 -16.77 4.55 -4.41
CA ALA A 240 -16.32 5.80 -5.04
C ALA A 240 -17.28 6.95 -4.74
N GLN A 241 -16.75 8.16 -4.58
CA GLN A 241 -17.57 9.33 -4.28
C GLN A 241 -18.64 9.58 -5.35
N ALA A 242 -18.32 9.33 -6.63
CA ALA A 242 -19.25 9.44 -7.74
C ALA A 242 -20.42 8.42 -7.67
N GLU A 243 -20.17 7.22 -7.16
CA GLU A 243 -21.23 6.20 -6.97
C GLU A 243 -22.16 6.59 -5.82
N ARG A 244 -21.61 7.13 -4.73
CA ARG A 244 -22.40 7.62 -3.59
C ARG A 244 -23.29 8.82 -3.96
N THR A 245 -22.78 9.74 -4.78
CA THR A 245 -23.58 10.88 -5.27
C THR A 245 -24.73 10.39 -6.14
N ARG A 246 -24.49 9.44 -7.05
CA ARG A 246 -25.54 8.84 -7.87
C ARG A 246 -26.59 8.08 -7.06
N GLN A 247 -26.19 7.40 -5.98
CA GLN A 247 -27.14 6.72 -5.10
C GLN A 247 -28.02 7.72 -4.35
N HIS A 248 -27.40 8.78 -3.82
CA HIS A 248 -28.14 9.86 -3.13
C HIS A 248 -29.12 10.57 -4.07
N ASP A 249 -28.73 10.84 -5.32
CA ASP A 249 -29.61 11.45 -6.33
C ASP A 249 -30.78 10.51 -6.69
N LYS A 250 -30.52 9.20 -6.86
CA LYS A 250 -31.59 8.21 -7.11
C LYS A 250 -32.57 8.15 -5.95
N ASP A 251 -32.09 8.11 -4.71
CA ASP A 251 -32.93 8.07 -3.51
C ASP A 251 -33.75 9.37 -3.33
N PHE A 252 -33.20 10.50 -3.79
CA PHE A 252 -33.92 11.79 -3.79
C PHE A 252 -35.05 11.82 -4.83
N TYR A 253 -34.86 11.25 -6.04
CA TYR A 253 -35.87 11.19 -7.08
C TYR A 253 -36.94 10.11 -6.84
N LEU A 254 -36.63 9.05 -6.07
CA LEU A 254 -37.59 8.00 -5.72
C LEU A 254 -38.49 8.36 -4.54
N LYS A 255 -38.19 9.44 -3.79
CA LYS A 255 -38.99 9.94 -2.64
C LYS A 255 -39.91 11.11 -3.01
N LYS A 256 -39.96 11.50 -4.29
CA LYS A 256 -40.93 12.43 -4.85
C LYS A 256 -42.00 11.66 -5.65
#